data_22c50ea693438e99534f2bd185dc7cc2
#
_entry.id   22c50ea693438e99534f2bd185dc7cc2
#
_cell.length_a   1.000
_cell.length_b   1.000
_cell.length_c   1.000
_cell.angle_alpha   90.00
_cell.angle_beta   90.00
_cell.angle_gamma   90.00
#
_symmetry.space_group_name_H-M   'P 1'
#
loop_
_entity.id
_entity.type
_entity.pdbx_description
1 polymer ?
#
loop_
_entity_poly.entity_id
_entity_poly.type
_entity_poly.pdbx_seq_one_letter_code
_entity_poly.pdbx_strand_id
1 'polypeptide(L)'
;SGGKDSGVLLNLCIDYIRRYGLKRRIGVFHMDYEIQYRDTLSYVDRMLASNPDILDVYRVCVPFKVPTCASMFQRYWRPWEEGKRELWVRAMPAGSYTRGSFPFFSEEMWDYEFQNRFAEWLHRRCGATRTCCLIGIRTQESFNRWRTIYSDRNHHRFEGRRWIRQWADAGICNAYPIYDWLTTDVWTANGRFGWPYNRLYDLFHRAGVPLDTQRVASPFISQALSSLHLYKAIDPDMWGRMIGRVNGVNFAALYGRTSALGWQSARLP
;
A
#
# COMPACT_ATOMS: atom_id res chain seq x y z
N SER A 1 3.35 0.11 -1.97
CA SER A 1 1.99 -0.28 -2.39
C SER A 1 1.84 -0.42 -3.91
N GLY A 2 2.74 0.10 -4.71
CA GLY A 2 2.61 0.16 -6.18
C GLY A 2 1.59 1.18 -6.69
N GLY A 3 1.01 1.98 -5.81
CA GLY A 3 0.07 3.04 -6.16
C GLY A 3 0.76 4.32 -6.65
N LYS A 4 0.02 5.16 -7.38
CA LYS A 4 0.50 6.42 -7.98
C LYS A 4 1.15 7.37 -6.96
N ASP A 5 0.53 7.52 -5.81
CA ASP A 5 0.97 8.47 -4.78
C ASP A 5 2.29 8.03 -4.12
N SER A 6 2.42 6.73 -3.81
CA SER A 6 3.67 6.16 -3.28
C SER A 6 4.79 6.18 -4.33
N GLY A 7 4.45 5.98 -5.61
CA GLY A 7 5.41 6.05 -6.71
C GLY A 7 5.98 7.46 -6.89
N VAL A 8 5.11 8.47 -6.91
CA VAL A 8 5.54 9.88 -6.98
C VAL A 8 6.39 10.26 -5.78
N LEU A 9 5.98 9.87 -4.56
CA LEU A 9 6.75 10.16 -3.36
C LEU A 9 8.15 9.54 -3.41
N LEU A 10 8.27 8.28 -3.89
CA LEU A 10 9.57 7.63 -4.06
C LEU A 10 10.45 8.35 -5.08
N ASN A 11 9.88 8.73 -6.24
CA ASN A 11 10.60 9.48 -7.27
C ASN A 11 11.05 10.85 -6.75
N LEU A 12 10.21 11.58 -6.01
CA LEU A 12 10.60 12.84 -5.35
C LEU A 12 11.80 12.66 -4.42
N CYS A 13 11.81 11.59 -3.63
CA CYS A 13 12.93 11.29 -2.74
C CYS A 13 14.21 10.99 -3.52
N ILE A 14 14.14 10.18 -4.58
CA ILE A 14 15.28 9.84 -5.43
C ILE A 14 15.82 11.10 -6.11
N ASP A 15 14.95 11.91 -6.73
CA ASP A 15 15.33 13.14 -7.41
C ASP A 15 15.97 14.14 -6.43
N TYR A 16 15.42 14.25 -5.21
CA TYR A 16 15.99 15.10 -4.17
C TYR A 16 17.41 14.64 -3.79
N ILE A 17 17.60 13.36 -3.55
CA ILE A 17 18.91 12.78 -3.22
C ILE A 17 19.93 13.03 -4.34
N ARG A 18 19.52 12.78 -5.59
CA ARG A 18 20.34 13.01 -6.80
C ARG A 18 20.70 14.48 -6.98
N ARG A 19 19.69 15.35 -6.91
CA ARG A 19 19.84 16.80 -7.14
C ARG A 19 20.79 17.46 -6.15
N TYR A 20 20.75 17.03 -4.89
CA TYR A 20 21.60 17.62 -3.83
C TYR A 20 22.86 16.78 -3.53
N GLY A 21 23.14 15.77 -4.31
CA GLY A 21 24.33 14.91 -4.15
C GLY A 21 24.42 14.24 -2.77
N LEU A 22 23.29 13.91 -2.16
CA LEU A 22 23.27 13.37 -0.81
C LEU A 22 23.78 11.94 -0.79
N LYS A 23 24.79 11.67 0.03
CA LYS A 23 25.28 10.31 0.30
C LYS A 23 24.38 9.61 1.32
N ARG A 24 23.11 9.43 0.98
CA ARG A 24 22.10 8.84 1.86
C ARG A 24 21.34 7.74 1.13
N ARG A 25 21.13 6.62 1.81
CA ARG A 25 20.22 5.57 1.40
C ARG A 25 18.88 5.74 2.10
N ILE A 26 17.81 5.29 1.45
CA ILE A 26 16.46 5.31 2.02
C ILE A 26 15.89 3.89 2.03
N GLY A 27 15.28 3.50 3.14
CA GLY A 27 14.55 2.25 3.26
C GLY A 27 13.22 2.31 2.50
N VAL A 28 12.99 1.38 1.60
CA VAL A 28 11.70 1.22 0.90
C VAL A 28 10.99 0.00 1.43
N PHE A 29 9.95 0.26 2.22
CA PHE A 29 9.11 -0.77 2.79
C PHE A 29 7.94 -1.11 1.86
N HIS A 30 7.89 -2.35 1.38
CA HIS A 30 6.81 -2.86 0.55
C HIS A 30 6.19 -4.10 1.16
N MET A 31 4.94 -3.98 1.62
CA MET A 31 4.13 -5.13 2.05
C MET A 31 3.54 -5.81 0.82
N ASP A 32 3.99 -7.02 0.57
CA ASP A 32 3.53 -7.83 -0.53
C ASP A 32 2.35 -8.71 -0.07
N TYR A 33 1.16 -8.34 -0.51
CA TYR A 33 -0.08 -9.03 -0.13
C TYR A 33 -0.39 -10.27 -1.00
N GLU A 34 0.60 -10.85 -1.70
CA GLU A 34 0.42 -12.02 -2.57
C GLU A 34 -0.44 -11.74 -3.81
N ILE A 35 -1.66 -11.24 -3.62
CA ILE A 35 -2.63 -11.00 -4.70
C ILE A 35 -2.59 -9.54 -5.13
N GLN A 36 -2.11 -9.32 -6.37
CA GLN A 36 -2.04 -8.02 -7.03
C GLN A 36 -2.12 -8.24 -8.56
N TYR A 37 -2.57 -7.23 -9.31
CA TYR A 37 -2.46 -7.24 -10.77
C TYR A 37 -1.01 -7.40 -11.23
N ARG A 38 -0.77 -8.16 -12.31
CA ARG A 38 0.57 -8.34 -12.88
C ARG A 38 1.26 -7.03 -13.24
N ASP A 39 0.51 -6.05 -13.76
CA ASP A 39 1.07 -4.72 -14.03
C ASP A 39 1.60 -4.03 -12.78
N THR A 40 0.88 -4.16 -11.66
CA THR A 40 1.34 -3.63 -10.37
C THR A 40 2.60 -4.34 -9.88
N LEU A 41 2.65 -5.67 -9.98
CA LEU A 41 3.83 -6.44 -9.58
C LEU A 41 5.04 -6.05 -10.42
N SER A 42 4.90 -5.99 -11.75
CA SER A 42 5.94 -5.57 -12.68
C SER A 42 6.42 -4.14 -12.45
N TYR A 43 5.50 -3.23 -12.11
CA TYR A 43 5.85 -1.86 -11.75
C TYR A 43 6.65 -1.80 -10.46
N VAL A 44 6.20 -2.51 -9.41
CA VAL A 44 6.90 -2.58 -8.12
C VAL A 44 8.30 -3.15 -8.31
N ASP A 45 8.44 -4.26 -9.05
CA ASP A 45 9.75 -4.89 -9.30
C ASP A 45 10.72 -3.91 -9.97
N ARG A 46 10.27 -3.20 -11.01
CA ARG A 46 11.09 -2.19 -11.69
C ARG A 46 11.48 -1.04 -10.76
N MET A 47 10.53 -0.52 -9.97
CA MET A 47 10.79 0.58 -9.05
C MET A 47 11.78 0.19 -7.96
N LEU A 48 11.65 -1.01 -7.39
CA LEU A 48 12.55 -1.48 -6.34
C LEU A 48 13.96 -1.78 -6.87
N ALA A 49 14.10 -2.14 -8.14
CA ALA A 49 15.39 -2.41 -8.79
C ALA A 49 16.05 -1.16 -9.40
N SER A 50 15.32 -0.03 -9.52
CA SER A 50 15.75 1.11 -10.36
C SER A 50 16.95 1.89 -9.84
N ASN A 51 17.13 1.97 -8.53
CA ASN A 51 18.17 2.79 -7.89
C ASN A 51 18.85 2.03 -6.72
N PRO A 52 19.60 0.97 -7.01
CA PRO A 52 20.18 0.10 -5.97
C PRO A 52 21.23 0.79 -5.09
N ASP A 53 21.78 1.91 -5.56
CA ASP A 53 22.71 2.76 -4.82
C ASP A 53 22.00 3.66 -3.78
N ILE A 54 20.72 3.94 -3.96
CA ILE A 54 19.92 4.79 -3.07
C ILE A 54 18.95 3.97 -2.22
N LEU A 55 18.40 2.87 -2.74
CA LEU A 55 17.31 2.13 -2.12
C LEU A 55 17.81 0.93 -1.31
N ASP A 56 17.41 0.87 -0.04
CA ASP A 56 17.44 -0.34 0.78
C ASP A 56 16.04 -0.97 0.77
N VAL A 57 15.88 -2.07 0.06
CA VAL A 57 14.57 -2.66 -0.21
C VAL A 57 14.17 -3.67 0.86
N TYR A 58 13.03 -3.44 1.48
CA TYR A 58 12.37 -4.34 2.41
C TYR A 58 11.06 -4.84 1.80
N ARG A 59 11.14 -5.86 0.93
CA ARG A 59 9.96 -6.56 0.44
C ARG A 59 9.51 -7.58 1.46
N VAL A 60 8.35 -7.39 2.03
CA VAL A 60 7.84 -8.18 3.15
C VAL A 60 6.73 -9.12 2.69
N CYS A 61 6.99 -10.42 2.79
CA CYS A 61 6.06 -11.51 2.50
C CYS A 61 5.79 -12.28 3.79
N VAL A 62 4.81 -11.81 4.57
CA VAL A 62 4.51 -12.30 5.93
C VAL A 62 3.02 -12.56 6.06
N PRO A 63 2.60 -13.65 6.75
CA PRO A 63 1.19 -14.04 6.87
C PRO A 63 0.43 -13.27 7.97
N PHE A 64 0.50 -11.94 7.97
CA PHE A 64 -0.30 -11.11 8.85
C PHE A 64 -1.79 -11.14 8.46
N LYS A 65 -2.67 -10.73 9.37
CA LYS A 65 -4.10 -10.59 9.09
C LYS A 65 -4.35 -9.38 8.19
N VAL A 66 -4.99 -9.61 7.04
CA VAL A 66 -5.43 -8.55 6.11
C VAL A 66 -6.96 -8.53 6.11
N PRO A 67 -7.60 -7.39 6.36
CA PRO A 67 -9.06 -7.30 6.31
C PRO A 67 -9.59 -7.74 4.94
N THR A 68 -10.71 -8.46 4.93
CA THR A 68 -11.44 -8.79 3.70
C THR A 68 -12.91 -8.46 3.82
N CYS A 69 -13.42 -7.87 2.77
CA CYS A 69 -14.84 -7.58 2.56
C CYS A 69 -15.45 -8.48 1.48
N ALA A 70 -14.69 -9.44 0.97
CA ALA A 70 -15.16 -10.37 -0.06
C ALA A 70 -16.12 -11.43 0.48
N SER A 71 -16.07 -11.72 1.79
CA SER A 71 -16.91 -12.72 2.45
C SER A 71 -17.61 -12.15 3.67
N MET A 72 -18.87 -12.52 3.88
CA MET A 72 -19.63 -12.19 5.10
C MET A 72 -19.19 -13.03 6.30
N PHE A 73 -18.54 -14.18 6.06
CA PHE A 73 -18.14 -15.14 7.10
C PHE A 73 -16.67 -15.03 7.48
N GLN A 74 -15.84 -14.41 6.65
CA GLN A 74 -14.40 -14.30 6.86
C GLN A 74 -14.00 -12.83 6.98
N ARG A 75 -13.54 -12.41 8.15
CA ARG A 75 -13.15 -11.02 8.42
C ARG A 75 -11.77 -10.67 7.90
N TYR A 76 -10.90 -11.65 7.74
CA TYR A 76 -9.53 -11.48 7.25
C TYR A 76 -9.06 -12.70 6.47
N TRP A 77 -8.01 -12.52 5.71
CA TRP A 77 -7.22 -13.59 5.10
C TRP A 77 -5.75 -13.34 5.41
N ARG A 78 -4.91 -14.34 5.13
CA ARG A 78 -3.46 -14.24 5.34
C ARG A 78 -2.75 -14.45 4.01
N PRO A 79 -2.04 -13.44 3.44
CA PRO A 79 -1.13 -13.66 2.35
C PRO A 79 0.03 -14.54 2.82
N TRP A 80 0.64 -15.27 1.92
CA TRP A 80 1.84 -16.07 2.20
C TRP A 80 1.70 -17.05 3.37
N GLU A 81 0.49 -17.52 3.65
CA GLU A 81 0.21 -18.51 4.69
C GLU A 81 0.84 -19.85 4.30
N GLU A 82 1.84 -20.31 5.08
CA GLU A 82 2.65 -21.49 4.78
C GLU A 82 1.79 -22.78 4.65
N GLY A 83 0.78 -22.94 5.52
CA GLY A 83 -0.15 -24.06 5.48
C GLY A 83 -1.05 -24.12 4.24
N LYS A 84 -0.99 -23.09 3.38
CA LYS A 84 -1.74 -22.98 2.12
C LYS A 84 -0.82 -22.67 0.94
N ARG A 85 0.41 -23.11 0.99
CA ARG A 85 1.43 -22.80 -0.02
C ARG A 85 1.04 -23.26 -1.42
N GLU A 86 0.37 -24.37 -1.54
CA GLU A 86 -0.16 -24.92 -2.79
C GLU A 86 -1.25 -24.05 -3.43
N LEU A 87 -1.90 -23.18 -2.62
CA LEU A 87 -2.92 -22.23 -3.07
C LEU A 87 -2.36 -20.83 -3.35
N TRP A 88 -1.08 -20.60 -3.13
CA TRP A 88 -0.50 -19.30 -3.43
C TRP A 88 -0.69 -18.95 -4.91
N VAL A 89 -1.13 -17.74 -5.17
CA VAL A 89 -1.43 -17.30 -6.55
C VAL A 89 -0.18 -17.13 -7.40
N ARG A 90 0.98 -17.05 -6.78
CA ARG A 90 2.30 -16.95 -7.44
C ARG A 90 3.43 -17.38 -6.50
N ALA A 91 4.61 -17.58 -7.06
CA ALA A 91 5.82 -17.81 -6.27
C ALA A 91 6.17 -16.57 -5.44
N MET A 92 6.69 -16.78 -4.23
CA MET A 92 7.23 -15.70 -3.40
C MET A 92 8.47 -15.12 -4.09
N PRO A 93 8.60 -13.79 -4.20
CA PRO A 93 9.76 -13.15 -4.80
C PRO A 93 11.05 -13.50 -4.04
N ALA A 94 12.11 -13.76 -4.79
CA ALA A 94 13.42 -14.04 -4.19
C ALA A 94 13.91 -12.85 -3.34
N GLY A 95 14.61 -13.15 -2.24
CA GLY A 95 15.12 -12.12 -1.33
C GLY A 95 14.07 -11.41 -0.48
N SER A 96 12.83 -11.92 -0.47
CA SER A 96 11.79 -11.36 0.41
C SER A 96 12.08 -11.62 1.88
N TYR A 97 11.72 -10.65 2.71
CA TYR A 97 11.69 -10.80 4.16
C TYR A 97 10.45 -11.61 4.56
N THR A 98 10.65 -12.71 5.26
CA THR A 98 9.59 -13.62 5.70
C THR A 98 9.33 -13.51 7.20
N ARG A 99 8.40 -14.30 7.74
CA ARG A 99 8.10 -14.35 9.17
C ARG A 99 9.36 -14.48 10.06
N GLY A 100 10.31 -15.31 9.64
CA GLY A 100 11.56 -15.55 10.37
C GLY A 100 12.51 -14.35 10.40
N SER A 101 12.29 -13.35 9.55
CA SER A 101 13.11 -12.13 9.51
C SER A 101 12.76 -11.13 10.62
N PHE A 102 11.60 -11.30 11.28
CA PHE A 102 11.05 -10.33 12.22
C PHE A 102 10.77 -10.95 13.58
N PRO A 103 11.64 -10.76 14.58
CA PRO A 103 11.46 -11.35 15.92
C PRO A 103 10.21 -10.83 16.65
N PHE A 104 9.63 -9.72 16.19
CA PHE A 104 8.40 -9.15 16.76
C PHE A 104 7.12 -9.69 16.13
N PHE A 105 7.22 -10.51 15.04
CA PHE A 105 6.04 -11.00 14.33
C PHE A 105 5.26 -12.02 15.15
N SER A 106 3.94 -11.86 15.17
CA SER A 106 2.97 -12.81 15.68
C SER A 106 1.90 -13.09 14.63
N GLU A 107 1.42 -14.32 14.55
CA GLU A 107 0.35 -14.72 13.61
C GLU A 107 -0.97 -14.01 13.85
N GLU A 108 -1.20 -13.48 15.05
CA GLU A 108 -2.40 -12.71 15.38
C GLU A 108 -2.34 -11.24 14.95
N MET A 109 -1.17 -10.80 14.49
CA MET A 109 -0.91 -9.41 14.12
C MET A 109 -1.66 -9.01 12.84
N TRP A 110 -2.24 -7.81 12.86
CA TRP A 110 -2.81 -7.18 11.68
C TRP A 110 -1.74 -6.46 10.86
N ASP A 111 -2.02 -6.24 9.58
CA ASP A 111 -1.11 -5.56 8.65
C ASP A 111 -0.71 -4.14 9.11
N TYR A 112 -1.64 -3.38 9.68
CA TYR A 112 -1.35 -2.04 10.22
C TYR A 112 -0.49 -2.08 11.49
N GLU A 113 -0.65 -3.11 12.33
CA GLU A 113 0.21 -3.32 13.50
C GLU A 113 1.64 -3.68 13.08
N PHE A 114 1.75 -4.53 12.06
CA PHE A 114 3.03 -4.89 11.47
C PHE A 114 3.77 -3.67 10.94
N GLN A 115 3.09 -2.73 10.26
CA GLN A 115 3.70 -1.48 9.76
C GLN A 115 4.36 -0.68 10.90
N ASN A 116 3.66 -0.52 12.02
CA ASN A 116 4.19 0.20 13.18
C ASN A 116 5.39 -0.52 13.79
N ARG A 117 5.28 -1.82 14.02
CA ARG A 117 6.37 -2.64 14.56
C ARG A 117 7.58 -2.70 13.65
N PHE A 118 7.36 -2.68 12.33
CA PHE A 118 8.44 -2.61 11.35
C PHE A 118 9.23 -1.29 11.48
N ALA A 119 8.55 -0.16 11.61
CA ALA A 119 9.23 1.13 11.78
C ALA A 119 10.07 1.17 13.06
N GLU A 120 9.56 0.65 14.18
CA GLU A 120 10.30 0.53 15.44
C GLU A 120 11.50 -0.42 15.31
N TRP A 121 11.31 -1.55 14.66
CA TRP A 121 12.36 -2.54 14.41
C TRP A 121 13.49 -1.96 13.57
N LEU A 122 13.14 -1.27 12.47
CA LEU A 122 14.10 -0.65 11.58
C LEU A 122 14.88 0.47 12.29
N HIS A 123 14.18 1.31 13.07
CA HIS A 123 14.79 2.36 13.88
C HIS A 123 15.89 1.80 14.79
N ARG A 124 15.56 0.75 15.55
CA ARG A 124 16.52 0.09 16.45
C ARG A 124 17.66 -0.61 15.69
N ARG A 125 17.33 -1.31 14.60
CA ARG A 125 18.30 -2.04 13.78
C ARG A 125 19.35 -1.12 13.17
N CYS A 126 18.96 0.08 12.77
CA CYS A 126 19.85 1.09 12.20
C CYS A 126 20.59 1.90 13.27
N GLY A 127 20.33 1.71 14.56
CA GLY A 127 20.88 2.55 15.63
C GLY A 127 20.53 4.03 15.43
N ALA A 128 19.38 4.32 14.81
CA ALA A 128 19.02 5.66 14.43
C ALA A 128 18.55 6.49 15.65
N THR A 129 19.01 7.72 15.76
CA THR A 129 18.48 8.67 16.76
C THR A 129 17.11 9.22 16.37
N ARG A 130 16.86 9.32 15.05
CA ARG A 130 15.58 9.75 14.49
C ARG A 130 15.26 8.96 13.23
N THR A 131 13.99 8.56 13.08
CA THR A 131 13.48 7.88 11.89
C THR A 131 12.25 8.61 11.37
N CYS A 132 12.22 8.90 10.07
CA CYS A 132 11.09 9.52 9.41
C CYS A 132 10.47 8.55 8.41
N CYS A 133 9.22 8.15 8.66
CA CYS A 133 8.43 7.32 7.75
C CYS A 133 7.69 8.24 6.77
N LEU A 134 8.07 8.22 5.50
CA LEU A 134 7.40 8.99 4.45
C LEU A 134 6.20 8.21 3.91
N ILE A 135 5.02 8.80 3.95
CA ILE A 135 3.76 8.15 3.57
C ILE A 135 3.02 9.02 2.54
N GLY A 136 2.68 8.42 1.40
CA GLY A 136 2.00 9.09 0.28
C GLY A 136 0.50 9.26 0.51
N ILE A 137 0.10 9.84 1.64
CA ILE A 137 -1.30 10.20 1.92
C ILE A 137 -1.60 11.58 1.34
N ARG A 138 -2.78 11.71 0.70
CA ARG A 138 -3.36 12.97 0.26
C ARG A 138 -4.73 13.20 0.89
N THR A 139 -4.99 14.42 1.32
CA THR A 139 -6.24 14.79 2.01
C THR A 139 -7.47 14.66 1.11
N GLN A 140 -7.29 14.84 -0.21
CA GLN A 140 -8.36 14.70 -1.21
C GLN A 140 -8.91 13.26 -1.31
N GLU A 141 -8.16 12.24 -0.91
CA GLU A 141 -8.55 10.85 -1.16
C GLU A 141 -9.72 10.36 -0.30
N SER A 142 -9.85 10.85 0.93
CA SER A 142 -10.95 10.51 1.82
C SER A 142 -10.98 11.38 3.07
N PHE A 143 -12.17 11.47 3.70
CA PHE A 143 -12.33 12.16 4.98
C PHE A 143 -11.40 11.62 6.08
N ASN A 144 -11.18 10.30 6.13
CA ASN A 144 -10.26 9.70 7.10
C ASN A 144 -8.82 10.17 6.89
N ARG A 145 -8.36 10.33 5.63
CA ARG A 145 -7.03 10.84 5.32
C ARG A 145 -6.92 12.33 5.62
N TRP A 146 -7.96 13.10 5.31
CA TRP A 146 -8.05 14.50 5.72
C TRP A 146 -7.96 14.63 7.24
N ARG A 147 -8.76 13.86 7.98
CA ARG A 147 -8.72 13.84 9.45
C ARG A 147 -7.35 13.44 9.99
N THR A 148 -6.64 12.55 9.32
CA THR A 148 -5.26 12.18 9.68
C THR A 148 -4.34 13.39 9.70
N ILE A 149 -4.52 14.36 8.85
CA ILE A 149 -3.67 15.56 8.78
C ILE A 149 -4.18 16.71 9.67
N TYR A 150 -5.50 16.92 9.71
CA TYR A 150 -6.10 18.09 10.34
C TYR A 150 -6.65 17.88 11.76
N SER A 151 -6.82 16.65 12.23
CA SER A 151 -7.27 16.39 13.61
C SER A 151 -6.17 16.76 14.61
N ASP A 152 -6.54 17.54 15.62
CA ASP A 152 -5.65 17.92 16.72
C ASP A 152 -5.69 16.91 17.89
N ARG A 153 -6.59 15.93 17.85
CA ARG A 153 -6.74 14.95 18.92
C ARG A 153 -5.56 13.99 18.94
N ASN A 154 -4.83 13.97 20.05
CA ASN A 154 -3.75 13.02 20.38
C ASN A 154 -2.55 13.01 19.40
N HIS A 155 -2.17 14.17 18.84
CA HIS A 155 -1.07 14.20 17.90
C HIS A 155 0.02 15.19 18.30
N HIS A 156 1.18 14.65 18.63
CA HIS A 156 2.40 15.45 18.73
C HIS A 156 2.85 15.86 17.34
N ARG A 157 2.82 17.18 17.06
CA ARG A 157 3.30 17.76 15.81
C ARG A 157 4.78 18.03 15.94
N PHE A 158 5.57 17.60 14.96
CA PHE A 158 6.97 17.94 14.90
C PHE A 158 7.14 19.40 14.47
N GLU A 159 7.72 20.24 15.33
CA GLU A 159 7.94 21.67 15.09
C GLU A 159 6.68 22.42 14.59
N GLY A 160 5.50 22.10 15.09
CA GLY A 160 4.24 22.72 14.69
C GLY A 160 3.74 22.35 13.30
N ARG A 161 4.44 21.51 12.55
CA ARG A 161 4.09 21.12 11.17
C ARG A 161 2.96 20.10 11.17
N ARG A 162 1.83 20.43 10.55
CA ARG A 162 0.63 19.56 10.47
C ARG A 162 0.88 18.23 9.76
N TRP A 163 1.75 18.22 8.78
CA TRP A 163 2.04 17.07 7.95
C TRP A 163 3.17 16.18 8.50
N ILE A 164 3.70 16.47 9.71
CA ILE A 164 4.65 15.60 10.42
C ILE A 164 4.09 15.28 11.80
N ARG A 165 3.99 13.99 12.09
CA ARG A 165 3.48 13.46 13.36
C ARG A 165 4.55 12.68 14.06
N GLN A 166 4.91 13.11 15.23
CA GLN A 166 5.85 12.41 16.09
C GLN A 166 5.13 11.31 16.86
N TRP A 167 5.75 10.14 16.95
CA TRP A 167 5.32 9.11 17.87
C TRP A 167 5.79 9.47 19.28
N ALA A 168 4.93 9.23 20.28
CA ALA A 168 5.36 9.39 21.66
C ALA A 168 6.57 8.47 21.92
N ASP A 169 7.60 8.98 22.55
CA ASP A 169 8.76 8.27 23.13
C ASP A 169 9.74 7.56 22.17
N ALA A 170 9.54 7.52 20.85
CA ALA A 170 10.32 6.62 20.02
C ALA A 170 11.36 7.28 19.09
N GLY A 171 11.47 8.60 19.02
CA GLY A 171 12.32 9.26 18.01
C GLY A 171 11.86 9.00 16.56
N ILE A 172 10.65 8.48 16.38
CA ILE A 172 10.05 8.14 15.09
C ILE A 172 8.99 9.17 14.74
N CYS A 173 8.89 9.55 13.48
CA CYS A 173 7.81 10.39 12.96
C CYS A 173 7.26 9.85 11.64
N ASN A 174 5.98 10.12 11.40
CA ASN A 174 5.34 9.97 10.10
C ASN A 174 5.28 11.33 9.43
N ALA A 175 5.72 11.41 8.18
CA ALA A 175 5.60 12.60 7.36
C ALA A 175 4.80 12.32 6.09
N TYR A 176 3.99 13.29 5.69
CA TYR A 176 3.05 13.22 4.57
C TYR A 176 3.36 14.32 3.56
N PRO A 177 4.48 14.24 2.81
CA PRO A 177 5.00 15.37 2.01
C PRO A 177 4.07 15.86 0.89
N ILE A 178 3.19 14.99 0.41
CA ILE A 178 2.25 15.29 -0.68
C ILE A 178 0.80 15.41 -0.19
N TYR A 179 0.59 15.71 1.09
CA TYR A 179 -0.73 15.70 1.73
C TYR A 179 -1.75 16.63 1.08
N ASP A 180 -1.31 17.75 0.55
CA ASP A 180 -2.10 18.81 -0.09
C ASP A 180 -2.19 18.68 -1.62
N TRP A 181 -1.53 17.66 -2.21
CA TRP A 181 -1.59 17.43 -3.65
C TRP A 181 -2.95 16.92 -4.11
N LEU A 182 -3.39 17.43 -5.25
CA LEU A 182 -4.55 16.90 -5.97
C LEU A 182 -4.16 15.67 -6.81
N THR A 183 -5.16 14.91 -7.27
CA THR A 183 -4.92 13.79 -8.20
C THR A 183 -4.28 14.29 -9.50
N THR A 184 -4.67 15.46 -9.97
CA THR A 184 -4.09 16.13 -11.13
C THR A 184 -2.61 16.45 -10.95
N ASP A 185 -2.19 16.87 -9.75
CA ASP A 185 -0.79 17.20 -9.46
C ASP A 185 0.10 15.96 -9.56
N VAL A 186 -0.41 14.81 -9.07
CA VAL A 186 0.29 13.52 -9.17
C VAL A 186 0.53 13.14 -10.64
N TRP A 187 -0.48 13.28 -11.49
CA TRP A 187 -0.35 12.96 -12.92
C TRP A 187 0.47 13.98 -13.68
N THR A 188 0.33 15.26 -13.36
CA THR A 188 1.16 16.33 -13.92
C THR A 188 2.64 16.11 -13.59
N ALA A 189 2.96 15.75 -12.35
CA ALA A 189 4.34 15.45 -11.95
C ALA A 189 4.90 14.24 -12.72
N ASN A 190 4.16 13.14 -12.81
CA ASN A 190 4.58 11.97 -13.60
C ASN A 190 4.87 12.34 -15.06
N GLY A 191 3.99 13.12 -15.70
CA GLY A 191 4.16 13.55 -17.07
C GLY A 191 5.32 14.55 -17.24
N ARG A 192 5.41 15.55 -16.35
CA ARG A 192 6.42 16.61 -16.44
C ARG A 192 7.84 16.10 -16.23
N PHE A 193 8.02 15.15 -15.30
CA PHE A 193 9.34 14.62 -14.94
C PHE A 193 9.65 13.30 -15.63
N GLY A 194 8.73 12.76 -16.45
CA GLY A 194 8.92 11.49 -17.13
C GLY A 194 9.07 10.30 -16.19
N TRP A 195 8.51 10.37 -14.99
CA TRP A 195 8.64 9.30 -14.01
C TRP A 195 7.86 8.06 -14.39
N PRO A 196 8.40 6.86 -14.13
CA PRO A 196 7.67 5.63 -14.35
C PRO A 196 6.47 5.55 -13.39
N TYR A 197 5.34 5.12 -13.91
CA TYR A 197 4.13 4.88 -13.11
C TYR A 197 3.52 3.51 -13.43
N ASN A 198 2.60 3.07 -12.60
CA ASN A 198 1.90 1.80 -12.75
C ASN A 198 0.88 1.87 -13.90
N ARG A 199 1.12 1.11 -14.97
CA ARG A 199 0.28 1.10 -16.18
C ARG A 199 -1.15 0.55 -15.94
N LEU A 200 -1.39 -0.10 -14.81
CA LEU A 200 -2.74 -0.49 -14.41
C LEU A 200 -3.71 0.70 -14.39
N TYR A 201 -3.22 1.92 -14.09
CA TYR A 201 -4.05 3.13 -14.12
C TYR A 201 -4.58 3.46 -15.52
N ASP A 202 -3.82 3.19 -16.58
CA ASP A 202 -4.26 3.34 -17.96
C ASP A 202 -5.41 2.37 -18.27
N LEU A 203 -5.31 1.13 -17.78
CA LEU A 203 -6.35 0.12 -17.94
C LEU A 203 -7.61 0.46 -17.18
N PHE A 204 -7.49 0.95 -15.95
CA PHE A 204 -8.63 1.45 -15.18
C PHE A 204 -9.32 2.62 -15.88
N HIS A 205 -8.55 3.55 -16.44
CA HIS A 205 -9.10 4.67 -17.19
C HIS A 205 -9.87 4.20 -18.42
N ARG A 206 -9.31 3.28 -19.21
CA ARG A 206 -9.98 2.65 -20.35
C ARG A 206 -11.23 1.88 -19.97
N ALA A 207 -11.25 1.29 -18.78
CA ALA A 207 -12.43 0.60 -18.22
C ALA A 207 -13.47 1.58 -17.64
N GLY A 208 -13.28 2.91 -17.76
CA GLY A 208 -14.21 3.93 -17.30
C GLY A 208 -14.19 4.18 -15.79
N VAL A 209 -13.13 3.73 -15.07
CA VAL A 209 -12.99 4.04 -13.65
C VAL A 209 -12.57 5.50 -13.49
N PRO A 210 -13.32 6.34 -12.75
CA PRO A 210 -12.96 7.75 -12.54
C PRO A 210 -11.60 7.90 -11.88
N LEU A 211 -10.82 8.92 -12.28
CA LEU A 211 -9.43 9.13 -11.84
C LEU A 211 -9.26 9.25 -10.31
N ASP A 212 -10.23 9.84 -9.63
CA ASP A 212 -10.23 10.03 -8.18
C ASP A 212 -10.55 8.76 -7.40
N THR A 213 -11.22 7.80 -8.06
CA THR A 213 -11.58 6.51 -7.46
C THR A 213 -10.61 5.38 -7.80
N GLN A 214 -9.70 5.59 -8.76
CA GLN A 214 -8.68 4.59 -9.13
C GLN A 214 -7.72 4.35 -7.97
N ARG A 215 -7.70 3.12 -7.47
CA ARG A 215 -6.84 2.71 -6.34
C ARG A 215 -6.14 1.40 -6.63
N VAL A 216 -4.86 1.38 -6.30
CA VAL A 216 -4.08 0.15 -6.23
C VAL A 216 -3.92 -0.20 -4.75
N ALA A 217 -4.59 -1.27 -4.34
CA ALA A 217 -4.65 -1.72 -2.95
C ALA A 217 -4.90 -3.24 -2.92
N SER A 218 -4.98 -3.83 -1.73
CA SER A 218 -5.49 -5.19 -1.59
C SER A 218 -6.90 -5.27 -2.24
N PRO A 219 -7.16 -6.25 -3.12
CA PRO A 219 -8.41 -6.29 -3.90
C PRO A 219 -9.66 -6.55 -3.05
N PHE A 220 -9.49 -6.98 -1.81
CA PHE A 220 -10.60 -7.42 -0.96
C PHE A 220 -11.04 -6.39 0.08
N ILE A 221 -10.43 -5.22 0.14
CA ILE A 221 -10.90 -4.14 1.02
C ILE A 221 -12.11 -3.41 0.40
N SER A 222 -12.93 -2.78 1.23
CA SER A 222 -14.17 -2.12 0.80
C SER A 222 -13.97 -1.15 -0.36
N GLN A 223 -12.87 -0.39 -0.37
CA GLN A 223 -12.55 0.59 -1.41
C GLN A 223 -12.19 -0.03 -2.77
N ALA A 224 -11.83 -1.31 -2.81
CA ALA A 224 -11.44 -2.01 -4.03
C ALA A 224 -12.54 -2.94 -4.58
N LEU A 225 -13.56 -3.26 -3.79
CA LEU A 225 -14.61 -4.21 -4.20
C LEU A 225 -15.35 -3.76 -5.48
N SER A 226 -15.60 -2.47 -5.64
CA SER A 226 -16.29 -1.93 -6.83
C SER A 226 -15.53 -2.18 -8.13
N SER A 227 -14.21 -2.33 -8.07
CA SER A 227 -13.34 -2.63 -9.22
C SER A 227 -12.84 -4.09 -9.26
N LEU A 228 -13.25 -4.93 -8.30
CA LEU A 228 -12.80 -6.33 -8.22
C LEU A 228 -13.14 -7.13 -9.48
N HIS A 229 -14.31 -6.88 -10.10
CA HIS A 229 -14.73 -7.53 -11.34
C HIS A 229 -13.77 -7.28 -12.52
N LEU A 230 -12.98 -6.18 -12.50
CA LEU A 230 -12.03 -5.84 -13.56
C LEU A 230 -10.87 -6.83 -13.65
N TYR A 231 -10.58 -7.59 -12.59
CA TYR A 231 -9.60 -8.68 -12.66
C TYR A 231 -9.95 -9.69 -13.75
N LYS A 232 -11.25 -9.96 -13.99
CA LYS A 232 -11.69 -10.89 -15.04
C LYS A 232 -11.23 -10.46 -16.44
N ALA A 233 -11.20 -9.16 -16.69
CA ALA A 233 -10.86 -8.60 -18.00
C ALA A 233 -9.35 -8.25 -18.10
N ILE A 234 -8.79 -7.71 -17.04
CA ILE A 234 -7.40 -7.17 -17.05
C ILE A 234 -6.38 -8.28 -16.77
N ASP A 235 -6.67 -9.18 -15.84
CA ASP A 235 -5.76 -10.23 -15.40
C ASP A 235 -6.51 -11.54 -15.10
N PRO A 236 -7.03 -12.24 -16.13
CA PRO A 236 -7.86 -13.42 -15.99
C PRO A 236 -7.14 -14.59 -15.28
N ASP A 237 -5.82 -14.71 -15.45
CA ASP A 237 -5.03 -15.75 -14.76
C ASP A 237 -4.99 -15.50 -13.25
N MET A 238 -4.75 -14.26 -12.84
CA MET A 238 -4.81 -13.87 -11.43
C MET A 238 -6.21 -14.05 -10.89
N TRP A 239 -7.24 -13.70 -11.68
CA TRP A 239 -8.64 -13.93 -11.33
C TRP A 239 -8.91 -15.39 -11.02
N GLY A 240 -8.52 -16.32 -11.89
CA GLY A 240 -8.73 -17.77 -11.71
C GLY A 240 -8.10 -18.29 -10.41
N ARG A 241 -6.90 -17.82 -10.09
CA ARG A 241 -6.17 -18.24 -8.88
C ARG A 241 -6.75 -17.65 -7.60
N MET A 242 -7.13 -16.37 -7.62
CA MET A 242 -7.63 -15.69 -6.41
C MET A 242 -8.99 -16.22 -5.94
N ILE A 243 -9.83 -16.76 -6.83
CA ILE A 243 -11.10 -17.40 -6.46
C ILE A 243 -10.85 -18.62 -5.56
N GLY A 244 -9.85 -19.44 -5.86
CA GLY A 244 -9.47 -20.58 -5.03
C GLY A 244 -8.73 -20.21 -3.74
N ARG A 245 -8.19 -19.00 -3.68
CA ARG A 245 -7.34 -18.51 -2.58
C ARG A 245 -8.12 -17.84 -1.45
N VAL A 246 -9.15 -17.06 -1.80
CA VAL A 246 -9.93 -16.29 -0.82
C VAL A 246 -11.44 -16.53 -1.04
N ASN A 247 -12.10 -16.96 0.02
CA ASN A 247 -13.54 -17.25 -0.02
C ASN A 247 -14.37 -15.99 -0.34
N GLY A 248 -15.43 -16.18 -1.15
CA GLY A 248 -16.40 -15.13 -1.46
C GLY A 248 -16.00 -14.20 -2.61
N VAL A 249 -14.79 -14.31 -3.18
CA VAL A 249 -14.29 -13.41 -4.23
C VAL A 249 -15.22 -13.35 -5.45
N ASN A 250 -15.72 -14.49 -5.92
CA ASN A 250 -16.61 -14.51 -7.07
C ASN A 250 -17.94 -13.81 -6.77
N PHE A 251 -18.51 -14.03 -5.60
CA PHE A 251 -19.73 -13.35 -5.14
C PHE A 251 -19.48 -11.83 -5.00
N ALA A 252 -18.38 -11.45 -4.38
CA ALA A 252 -18.01 -10.05 -4.20
C ALA A 252 -17.80 -9.32 -5.54
N ALA A 253 -17.25 -9.98 -6.55
CA ALA A 253 -17.08 -9.38 -7.88
C ALA A 253 -18.43 -9.17 -8.61
N LEU A 254 -19.42 -10.02 -8.37
CA LEU A 254 -20.76 -9.87 -8.95
C LEU A 254 -21.58 -8.80 -8.23
N TYR A 255 -21.53 -8.79 -6.90
CA TYR A 255 -22.43 -8.00 -6.06
C TYR A 255 -21.76 -6.84 -5.31
N GLY A 256 -20.44 -6.65 -5.46
CA GLY A 256 -19.67 -5.60 -4.76
C GLY A 256 -20.08 -4.15 -5.12
N ARG A 257 -20.89 -3.97 -6.19
CA ARG A 257 -21.48 -2.69 -6.59
C ARG A 257 -22.92 -2.53 -6.11
N THR A 258 -23.48 -3.51 -5.44
CA THR A 258 -24.88 -3.54 -5.00
C THR A 258 -24.96 -3.49 -3.49
N SER A 259 -26.16 -3.29 -2.96
CA SER A 259 -26.46 -3.37 -1.52
C SER A 259 -26.44 -4.80 -0.96
N ALA A 260 -26.29 -5.83 -1.80
CA ALA A 260 -26.35 -7.23 -1.40
C ALA A 260 -25.26 -7.62 -0.37
N LEU A 261 -24.13 -6.91 -0.33
CA LEU A 261 -23.08 -7.11 0.66
C LEU A 261 -23.21 -6.21 1.91
N GLY A 262 -24.29 -5.44 2.02
CA GLY A 262 -24.57 -4.60 3.20
C GLY A 262 -23.67 -3.38 3.41
N TRP A 263 -22.66 -3.18 2.57
CA TRP A 263 -21.63 -2.13 2.78
C TRP A 263 -22.00 -0.77 2.21
N GLN A 264 -22.83 -0.76 1.15
CA GLN A 264 -23.09 0.47 0.39
C GLN A 264 -24.29 1.25 0.94
N SER A 265 -25.06 0.65 1.85
CA SER A 265 -26.24 1.26 2.44
C SER A 265 -26.01 1.99 3.76
N ALA A 266 -24.81 1.89 4.35
CA ALA A 266 -24.48 2.67 5.53
C ALA A 266 -24.23 4.14 5.12
N ARG A 267 -25.28 4.89 4.80
CA ARG A 267 -25.28 6.31 5.05
C ARG A 267 -25.12 6.43 6.57
N LEU A 268 -23.97 6.92 7.00
CA LEU A 268 -23.82 7.38 8.37
C LEU A 268 -24.91 8.41 8.62
N PRO A 269 -25.64 8.29 9.74
CA PRO A 269 -26.64 9.28 10.11
C PRO A 269 -26.03 10.67 10.24
#